data_f83f593e3014b8e799b893dc5fa0d93a
#
_entry.id   f83f593e3014b8e799b893dc5fa0d93a
#
_cell.length_a   1.000
_cell.length_b   1.000
_cell.length_c   1.000
_cell.angle_alpha   90.00
_cell.angle_beta   90.00
_cell.angle_gamma   90.00
#
_symmetry.space_group_name_H-M   'P 1'
#
loop_
_entity.id
_entity.type
_entity.pdbx_description
1 polymer ?
#
loop_
_entity_poly.entity_id
_entity_poly.type
_entity_poly.pdbx_seq_one_letter_code
_entity_poly.pdbx_strand_id
1 'polypeptide(L)'
;MNKQKFNVSHSKNATYKDGLRDFLEYRDLGISNATNGQYHAHIIRVKDNNKGDQEFHTTGLHQHMCKFQMVYVLKGWIKFIYEGQGEHTFNPGDCFLQPAGIVHNELSCSDDLELLEVYSPAKHKTLSLEKD
;
A
#
# COMPACT_ATOMS: atom_id res chain seq x y z
N MET A 1 3.81 27.16 8.12
CA MET A 1 4.85 26.14 7.88
C MET A 1 4.58 24.91 8.74
N ASN A 2 4.53 23.76 8.13
CA ASN A 2 4.31 22.51 8.85
C ASN A 2 5.61 22.05 9.50
N LYS A 3 5.61 21.99 10.82
CA LYS A 3 6.76 21.49 11.55
C LYS A 3 6.67 19.96 11.66
N GLN A 4 7.76 19.31 11.32
CA GLN A 4 7.87 17.89 11.50
C GLN A 4 8.32 17.58 12.92
N LYS A 5 7.86 16.46 13.46
CA LYS A 5 8.25 15.98 14.78
C LYS A 5 9.16 14.78 14.63
N PHE A 6 10.13 14.67 15.54
CA PHE A 6 10.91 13.43 15.63
C PHE A 6 9.98 12.27 15.94
N ASN A 7 10.12 11.16 15.23
CA ASN A 7 9.26 9.99 15.40
C ASN A 7 10.09 8.71 15.26
N VAL A 8 9.81 7.74 16.10
CA VAL A 8 10.43 6.42 16.03
C VAL A 8 9.36 5.36 16.12
N SER A 9 9.42 4.37 15.25
CA SER A 9 8.56 3.19 15.30
C SER A 9 9.44 1.95 15.34
N HIS A 10 9.53 1.32 16.51
CA HIS A 10 10.33 0.11 16.67
C HIS A 10 9.54 -1.13 16.25
N SER A 11 10.16 -2.02 15.49
CA SER A 11 9.49 -3.24 15.02
C SER A 11 9.02 -4.13 16.17
N LYS A 12 9.74 -4.14 17.30
CA LYS A 12 9.36 -4.94 18.46
C LYS A 12 8.02 -4.52 19.07
N ASN A 13 7.59 -3.28 18.80
CA ASN A 13 6.33 -2.74 19.31
C ASN A 13 5.28 -2.61 18.19
N ALA A 14 5.51 -3.27 17.06
CA ALA A 14 4.62 -3.17 15.92
C ALA A 14 3.23 -3.70 16.23
N THR A 15 2.21 -2.93 15.81
CA THR A 15 0.81 -3.35 15.85
C THR A 15 0.22 -3.20 14.47
N TYR A 16 -0.59 -4.17 14.08
CA TYR A 16 -1.24 -4.17 12.76
C TYR A 16 -2.74 -4.04 12.94
N LYS A 17 -3.37 -3.27 12.07
CA LYS A 17 -4.80 -3.00 12.09
C LYS A 17 -5.40 -3.27 10.72
N ASP A 18 -6.70 -3.54 10.70
CA ASP A 18 -7.46 -3.63 9.47
C ASP A 18 -7.41 -2.28 8.75
N GLY A 19 -7.45 -2.34 7.43
CA GLY A 19 -7.44 -1.15 6.60
C GLY A 19 -8.41 -1.26 5.45
N LEU A 20 -8.06 -0.61 4.34
CA LEU A 20 -8.92 -0.51 3.17
C LEU A 20 -9.27 -1.87 2.54
N ARG A 21 -8.35 -2.83 2.60
CA ARG A 21 -8.52 -4.15 1.95
C ARG A 21 -8.69 -5.24 3.00
N ASP A 22 -9.69 -6.11 2.79
CA ASP A 22 -10.07 -7.13 3.77
C ASP A 22 -8.98 -8.16 4.04
N PHE A 23 -8.15 -8.47 3.05
CA PHE A 23 -7.11 -9.49 3.19
C PHE A 23 -5.76 -8.92 3.65
N LEU A 24 -5.68 -7.60 3.84
CA LEU A 24 -4.45 -6.91 4.24
C LEU A 24 -4.59 -6.32 5.63
N GLU A 25 -3.46 -6.22 6.31
CA GLU A 25 -3.37 -5.46 7.56
C GLU A 25 -2.20 -4.49 7.48
N TYR A 26 -2.28 -3.42 8.27
CA TYR A 26 -1.45 -2.24 8.12
C TYR A 26 -0.81 -1.86 9.43
N ARG A 27 0.49 -1.59 9.40
CA ARG A 27 1.24 -1.02 10.51
C ARG A 27 1.55 0.44 10.20
N ASP A 28 0.94 1.35 10.93
CA ASP A 28 1.24 2.78 10.81
C ASP A 28 2.64 3.04 11.38
N LEU A 29 3.47 3.74 10.64
CA LEU A 29 4.83 4.07 11.05
C LEU A 29 4.93 5.43 11.77
N GLY A 30 3.80 6.12 11.96
CA GLY A 30 3.75 7.39 12.68
C GLY A 30 4.11 8.61 11.84
N ILE A 31 4.28 8.45 10.55
CA ILE A 31 4.75 9.54 9.68
C ILE A 31 3.67 10.60 9.46
N SER A 32 2.41 10.19 9.32
CA SER A 32 1.32 11.16 9.15
C SER A 32 1.22 12.10 10.33
N ASN A 33 1.24 11.56 11.55
CA ASN A 33 1.19 12.38 12.75
C ASN A 33 2.42 13.28 12.88
N ALA A 34 3.60 12.75 12.56
CA ALA A 34 4.86 13.49 12.67
C ALA A 34 5.00 14.60 11.62
N THR A 35 4.23 14.55 10.54
CA THR A 35 4.31 15.53 9.44
C THR A 35 3.03 16.33 9.24
N ASN A 36 2.13 16.32 10.23
CA ASN A 36 0.83 17.02 10.15
C ASN A 36 0.03 16.64 8.90
N GLY A 37 0.08 15.36 8.52
CA GLY A 37 -0.69 14.84 7.40
C GLY A 37 -0.09 15.08 6.01
N GLN A 38 1.13 15.63 5.94
CA GLN A 38 1.77 15.83 4.63
C GLN A 38 2.15 14.52 3.97
N TYR A 39 2.63 13.57 4.76
CA TYR A 39 3.07 12.26 4.28
C TYR A 39 2.51 11.15 5.14
N HIS A 40 2.37 9.98 4.56
CA HIS A 40 2.01 8.76 5.30
C HIS A 40 2.95 7.65 4.89
N ALA A 41 3.30 6.79 5.83
CA ALA A 41 4.05 5.58 5.55
C ALA A 41 3.53 4.46 6.42
N HIS A 42 3.39 3.28 5.85
CA HIS A 42 2.97 2.10 6.59
C HIS A 42 3.57 0.84 5.97
N ILE A 43 3.58 -0.22 6.77
CA ILE A 43 3.88 -1.56 6.28
C ILE A 43 2.55 -2.26 6.03
N ILE A 44 2.44 -2.91 4.89
CA ILE A 44 1.27 -3.69 4.49
C ILE A 44 1.67 -5.15 4.44
N ARG A 45 0.86 -6.03 5.00
CA ARG A 45 1.07 -7.48 4.88
C ARG A 45 -0.26 -8.21 4.79
N VAL A 46 -0.21 -9.45 4.30
CA VAL A 46 -1.41 -10.31 4.21
C VAL A 46 -1.74 -10.81 5.61
N LYS A 47 -3.02 -10.78 5.96
CA LYS A 47 -3.51 -11.32 7.24
C LYS A 47 -3.29 -12.82 7.31
N ASP A 48 -3.00 -13.34 8.50
CA ASP A 48 -2.77 -14.77 8.70
C ASP A 48 -3.96 -15.62 8.28
N ASN A 49 -5.18 -15.17 8.53
CA ASN A 49 -6.39 -15.91 8.18
C ASN A 49 -6.73 -15.89 6.68
N ASN A 50 -6.00 -15.13 5.88
CA ASN A 50 -6.19 -15.03 4.44
C ASN A 50 -5.08 -15.73 3.65
N LYS A 51 -4.12 -16.35 4.33
CA LYS A 51 -3.02 -17.04 3.65
C LYS A 51 -3.54 -18.30 2.96
N GLY A 52 -3.01 -18.59 1.78
CA GLY A 52 -3.44 -19.70 0.95
C GLY A 52 -4.44 -19.32 -0.13
N ASP A 53 -5.05 -18.14 -0.06
CA ASP A 53 -6.10 -17.68 -0.98
C ASP A 53 -5.58 -16.65 -1.98
N GLN A 54 -4.40 -16.89 -2.55
CA GLN A 54 -3.70 -15.92 -3.41
C GLN A 54 -4.54 -15.42 -4.58
N GLU A 55 -5.35 -16.28 -5.18
CA GLU A 55 -6.19 -15.91 -6.31
C GLU A 55 -7.30 -14.93 -5.95
N PHE A 56 -7.61 -14.80 -4.67
CA PHE A 56 -8.61 -13.85 -4.18
C PHE A 56 -7.99 -12.56 -3.64
N HIS A 57 -6.65 -12.45 -3.70
CA HIS A 57 -5.95 -11.24 -3.26
C HIS A 57 -5.92 -10.21 -4.38
N THR A 58 -7.10 -9.70 -4.74
CA THR A 58 -7.26 -8.68 -5.76
C THR A 58 -8.04 -7.50 -5.21
N THR A 59 -7.77 -6.31 -5.74
CA THR A 59 -8.36 -5.08 -5.22
C THR A 59 -9.41 -4.45 -6.16
N GLY A 60 -9.53 -4.95 -7.39
CA GLY A 60 -10.39 -4.34 -8.39
C GLY A 60 -9.78 -3.07 -9.00
N LEU A 61 -10.26 -2.68 -10.17
CA LEU A 61 -9.76 -1.47 -10.84
C LEU A 61 -10.10 -0.23 -10.01
N HIS A 62 -9.09 0.59 -9.75
CA HIS A 62 -9.24 1.80 -8.95
C HIS A 62 -8.12 2.79 -9.24
N GLN A 63 -8.25 3.99 -8.70
CA GLN A 63 -7.21 5.03 -8.78
C GLN A 63 -7.17 5.80 -7.47
N HIS A 64 -5.98 6.24 -7.09
CA HIS A 64 -5.75 7.03 -5.90
C HIS A 64 -5.52 8.49 -6.29
N MET A 65 -6.17 9.39 -5.58
CA MET A 65 -6.10 10.84 -5.86
C MET A 65 -5.06 11.53 -4.98
N CYS A 66 -3.95 10.87 -4.72
CA CYS A 66 -2.81 11.43 -4.00
C CYS A 66 -1.83 12.09 -4.96
N LYS A 67 -0.91 12.89 -4.43
CA LYS A 67 0.11 13.58 -5.24
C LYS A 67 1.33 12.71 -5.46
N PHE A 68 1.59 11.78 -4.56
CA PHE A 68 2.76 10.93 -4.61
C PHE A 68 2.42 9.59 -3.96
N GLN A 69 2.86 8.50 -4.56
CA GLN A 69 2.70 7.18 -3.97
C GLN A 69 3.81 6.27 -4.49
N MET A 70 4.62 5.77 -3.57
CA MET A 70 5.63 4.77 -3.91
C MET A 70 5.48 3.54 -3.04
N VAL A 71 5.90 2.41 -3.58
CA VAL A 71 5.87 1.13 -2.88
C VAL A 71 7.23 0.45 -3.04
N TYR A 72 7.71 -0.13 -1.95
CA TYR A 72 8.94 -0.92 -1.94
C TYR A 72 8.60 -2.31 -1.39
N VAL A 73 8.95 -3.36 -2.14
CA VAL A 73 8.65 -4.74 -1.73
C VAL A 73 9.72 -5.22 -0.76
N LEU A 74 9.30 -5.64 0.43
CA LEU A 74 10.19 -6.14 1.48
C LEU A 74 10.26 -7.66 1.46
N LYS A 75 9.14 -8.33 1.24
CA LYS A 75 9.01 -9.79 1.22
C LYS A 75 7.93 -10.21 0.23
N GLY A 76 8.08 -11.41 -0.33
CA GLY A 76 7.07 -11.97 -1.21
C GLY A 76 7.02 -11.29 -2.57
N TRP A 77 5.87 -11.37 -3.21
CA TRP A 77 5.69 -10.74 -4.52
C TRP A 77 4.26 -10.22 -4.65
N ILE A 78 4.08 -9.24 -5.55
CA ILE A 78 2.78 -8.66 -5.85
C ILE A 78 2.69 -8.36 -7.34
N LYS A 79 1.53 -8.63 -7.92
CA LYS A 79 1.26 -8.45 -9.33
C LYS A 79 0.16 -7.43 -9.53
N PHE A 80 0.44 -6.43 -10.36
CA PHE A 80 -0.50 -5.37 -10.72
C PHE A 80 -0.70 -5.31 -12.23
N ILE A 81 -1.83 -4.77 -12.65
CA ILE A 81 -2.02 -4.28 -14.00
C ILE A 81 -2.27 -2.77 -13.94
N TYR A 82 -1.61 -2.02 -14.81
CA TYR A 82 -1.71 -0.56 -14.90
C TYR A 82 -2.21 -0.17 -16.27
N GLU A 83 -3.21 0.71 -16.28
CA GLU A 83 -3.74 1.22 -17.54
C GLU A 83 -2.62 1.88 -18.36
N GLY A 84 -2.45 1.42 -19.60
CA GLY A 84 -1.42 1.92 -20.50
C GLY A 84 -0.02 1.38 -20.26
N GLN A 85 0.22 0.60 -19.18
CA GLN A 85 1.54 0.09 -18.83
C GLN A 85 1.61 -1.44 -18.77
N GLY A 86 0.46 -2.13 -18.80
CA GLY A 86 0.42 -3.60 -18.77
C GLY A 86 0.60 -4.18 -17.38
N GLU A 87 0.90 -5.48 -17.35
CA GLU A 87 1.09 -6.23 -16.11
C GLU A 87 2.54 -6.18 -15.64
N HIS A 88 2.72 -6.05 -14.33
CA HIS A 88 4.04 -6.06 -13.70
C HIS A 88 3.98 -6.88 -12.42
N THR A 89 5.01 -7.71 -12.22
CA THR A 89 5.21 -8.45 -10.98
C THR A 89 6.42 -7.88 -10.27
N PHE A 90 6.24 -7.50 -9.03
CA PHE A 90 7.29 -6.90 -8.21
C PHE A 90 7.75 -7.89 -7.14
N ASN A 91 9.07 -8.02 -6.99
CA ASN A 91 9.73 -8.95 -6.08
C ASN A 91 10.51 -8.19 -5.00
N PRO A 92 11.01 -8.86 -3.94
CA PRO A 92 11.75 -8.18 -2.89
C PRO A 92 12.89 -7.31 -3.45
N GLY A 93 12.95 -6.06 -2.98
CA GLY A 93 13.93 -5.10 -3.46
C GLY A 93 13.44 -4.24 -4.63
N ASP A 94 12.30 -4.58 -5.23
CA ASP A 94 11.71 -3.76 -6.28
C ASP A 94 10.97 -2.57 -5.70
N CYS A 95 11.05 -1.44 -6.39
CA CYS A 95 10.36 -0.22 -6.02
C CYS A 95 9.58 0.30 -7.21
N PHE A 96 8.36 0.77 -6.98
CA PHE A 96 7.57 1.36 -8.05
C PHE A 96 6.84 2.61 -7.60
N LEU A 97 6.67 3.53 -8.54
CA LEU A 97 5.92 4.76 -8.37
C LEU A 97 4.58 4.60 -9.06
N GLN A 98 3.50 4.89 -8.34
CA GLN A 98 2.16 4.94 -8.92
C GLN A 98 1.80 6.42 -9.12
N PRO A 99 1.85 6.94 -10.37
CA PRO A 99 1.48 8.32 -10.61
C PRO A 99 0.06 8.63 -10.15
N ALA A 100 -0.18 9.87 -9.73
CA ALA A 100 -1.50 10.29 -9.29
C ALA A 100 -2.56 9.97 -10.34
N GLY A 101 -3.63 9.33 -9.91
CA GLY A 101 -4.76 9.01 -10.79
C GLY A 101 -4.58 7.85 -11.74
N ILE A 102 -3.44 7.16 -11.74
CA ILE A 102 -3.29 6.00 -12.62
C ILE A 102 -4.28 4.90 -12.24
N VAL A 103 -5.01 4.41 -13.23
CA VAL A 103 -5.97 3.32 -13.02
C VAL A 103 -5.21 2.01 -12.94
N HIS A 104 -5.43 1.24 -11.89
CA HIS A 104 -4.72 0.01 -11.67
C HIS A 104 -5.55 -1.00 -10.88
N ASN A 105 -5.08 -2.24 -10.89
CA ASN A 105 -5.67 -3.32 -10.11
C ASN A 105 -4.55 -4.22 -9.60
N GLU A 106 -4.58 -4.53 -8.32
CA GLU A 106 -3.78 -5.60 -7.78
C GLU A 106 -4.42 -6.92 -8.19
N LEU A 107 -3.71 -7.75 -8.93
CA LEU A 107 -4.23 -9.00 -9.45
C LEU A 107 -4.04 -10.15 -8.47
N SER A 108 -2.88 -10.23 -7.84
CA SER A 108 -2.56 -11.29 -6.88
C SER A 108 -1.30 -10.92 -6.11
N CYS A 109 -1.08 -11.62 -5.01
CA CYS A 109 0.16 -11.50 -4.24
C CYS A 109 0.45 -12.79 -3.48
N SER A 110 1.68 -12.93 -3.02
CA SER A 110 2.07 -14.07 -2.20
C SER A 110 1.55 -13.94 -0.77
N ASP A 111 1.44 -15.08 -0.07
CA ASP A 111 0.97 -15.10 1.31
C ASP A 111 1.90 -14.39 2.28
N ASP A 112 3.19 -14.33 1.96
CA ASP A 112 4.21 -13.71 2.80
C ASP A 112 4.51 -12.26 2.40
N LEU A 113 3.66 -11.66 1.58
CA LEU A 113 3.87 -10.29 1.10
C LEU A 113 4.02 -9.31 2.25
N GLU A 114 5.07 -8.49 2.17
CA GLU A 114 5.25 -7.30 2.99
C GLU A 114 5.74 -6.16 2.12
N LEU A 115 5.07 -5.03 2.24
CA LEU A 115 5.36 -3.82 1.47
C LEU A 115 5.59 -2.65 2.40
N LEU A 116 6.49 -1.75 2.00
CA LEU A 116 6.52 -0.39 2.53
C LEU A 116 5.84 0.51 1.51
N GLU A 117 4.80 1.21 1.94
CA GLU A 117 4.12 2.18 1.09
C GLU A 117 4.24 3.58 1.69
N VAL A 118 4.57 4.54 0.84
CA VAL A 118 4.67 5.97 1.22
C VAL A 118 3.81 6.77 0.27
N TYR A 119 2.96 7.64 0.81
CA TYR A 119 2.15 8.51 -0.04
C TYR A 119 1.92 9.89 0.58
N SER A 120 1.52 10.83 -0.26
CA SER A 120 1.26 12.22 0.12
C SER A 120 0.09 12.76 -0.72
N PRO A 121 -0.86 13.48 -0.13
CA PRO A 121 -1.03 13.69 1.31
C PRO A 121 -1.55 12.44 2.00
N ALA A 122 -1.52 12.42 3.32
CA ALA A 122 -1.98 11.28 4.12
C ALA A 122 -3.47 11.00 3.90
N LYS A 123 -4.28 12.04 3.68
CA LYS A 123 -5.71 11.89 3.35
C LYS A 123 -5.92 12.21 1.88
N HIS A 124 -6.53 11.27 1.17
CA HIS A 124 -6.90 11.44 -0.22
C HIS A 124 -8.00 10.44 -0.58
N LYS A 125 -8.63 10.63 -1.73
CA LYS A 125 -9.70 9.75 -2.19
C LYS A 125 -9.15 8.59 -3.00
N THR A 126 -9.77 7.43 -2.84
CA THR A 126 -9.59 6.27 -3.70
C THR A 126 -10.89 6.06 -4.45
N LEU A 127 -10.83 6.01 -5.77
CA LEU A 127 -12.01 5.89 -6.63
C LEU A 127 -12.05 4.48 -7.23
N SER A 128 -13.13 3.75 -6.96
CA SER A 128 -13.36 2.45 -7.59
C SER A 128 -13.97 2.68 -8.98
N LEU A 129 -13.47 1.97 -9.97
CA LEU A 129 -13.94 2.03 -11.35
C LEU A 129 -14.70 0.78 -11.74
N GLU A 130 -14.85 -0.18 -10.83
CA GLU A 130 -15.63 -1.37 -11.09
C GLU A 130 -17.09 -1.12 -10.76
N LYS A 131 -17.97 -1.68 -11.58
CA LYS A 131 -19.40 -1.65 -11.34
C LYS A 131 -19.77 -2.85 -10.48
N ASP A 132 -20.61 -2.59 -9.52
CA ASP A 132 -21.19 -3.65 -8.67
C ASP A 132 -22.19 -4.50 -9.45
#